data_c62c6d8c45707cc377256e67d590d561
#
_entry.id   c62c6d8c45707cc377256e67d590d561
#
_cell.length_a   1.000
_cell.length_b   1.000
_cell.length_c   1.000
_cell.angle_alpha   90.00
_cell.angle_beta   90.00
_cell.angle_gamma   90.00
#
_symmetry.space_group_name_H-M   'P 1'
#
loop_
_entity.id
_entity.type
_entity.pdbx_description
1 polymer ?
#
loop_
_entity_poly.entity_id
_entity_poly.type
_entity_poly.pdbx_seq_one_letter_code
_entity_poly.pdbx_strand_id
1 'polypeptide(L)'
;MKKYNYFSRVSGWGICMLFLLTGLFAGCSENEEVYPKGQRPSGIESVRKVACIGNSITYGARQFLNDREKECYPALLGNMLGEGFEVANFGCSGTTLLKNGNSPYWNTKEYTNAKAFLPNIVIVKLGSNDSKSGNWSSHGSEFESDLTDLVLSLRSLST
;
A
#
# COMPACT_ATOMS: atom_id res chain seq x y z
N MET A 1 -40.41 35.73 -1.54
CA MET A 1 -40.96 36.38 -2.72
C MET A 1 -39.85 36.98 -3.55
N LYS A 2 -39.58 36.45 -4.70
CA LYS A 2 -39.30 37.01 -6.02
C LYS A 2 -38.73 35.91 -6.89
N LYS A 3 -39.58 35.44 -7.81
CA LYS A 3 -39.24 34.61 -8.95
C LYS A 3 -38.55 35.50 -9.98
N TYR A 4 -37.47 35.01 -10.62
CA TYR A 4 -37.02 35.55 -11.90
C TYR A 4 -37.02 34.42 -12.95
N ASN A 5 -38.01 34.50 -13.83
CA ASN A 5 -38.03 33.84 -15.12
C ASN A 5 -37.18 34.67 -16.07
N TYR A 6 -36.30 34.05 -16.84
CA TYR A 6 -35.76 34.64 -18.05
C TYR A 6 -35.89 33.64 -19.21
N PHE A 7 -36.91 33.90 -20.01
CA PHE A 7 -37.10 33.34 -21.32
C PHE A 7 -36.63 34.41 -22.31
N SER A 8 -35.67 34.13 -23.20
CA SER A 8 -35.54 34.87 -24.42
C SER A 8 -35.12 33.89 -25.56
N ARG A 9 -36.09 33.81 -26.48
CA ARG A 9 -35.90 33.22 -27.85
C ARG A 9 -34.91 34.05 -28.63
N VAL A 10 -34.03 33.40 -29.34
CA VAL A 10 -33.49 33.92 -30.59
C VAL A 10 -33.51 32.81 -31.64
N SER A 11 -34.32 33.08 -32.66
CA SER A 11 -34.35 32.34 -33.92
C SER A 11 -33.26 32.90 -34.84
N GLY A 12 -32.59 32.03 -35.60
CA GLY A 12 -31.69 32.50 -36.65
C GLY A 12 -30.97 31.34 -37.34
N TRP A 13 -31.33 31.13 -38.56
CA TRP A 13 -30.81 30.18 -39.54
C TRP A 13 -29.30 30.32 -39.78
N GLY A 14 -28.62 29.18 -39.98
CA GLY A 14 -27.24 29.20 -40.47
C GLY A 14 -26.65 27.81 -40.64
N ILE A 15 -27.00 27.14 -41.70
CA ILE A 15 -26.18 26.31 -42.63
C ILE A 15 -25.05 25.46 -42.03
N CYS A 16 -25.23 24.14 -42.19
CA CYS A 16 -24.29 23.05 -42.42
C CYS A 16 -22.82 23.44 -42.59
N MET A 17 -21.95 22.86 -41.77
CA MET A 17 -20.68 22.26 -42.25
C MET A 17 -20.40 21.01 -41.44
N LEU A 18 -20.55 19.88 -42.10
CA LEU A 18 -20.23 18.54 -41.68
C LEU A 18 -18.71 18.38 -41.75
N PHE A 19 -17.98 18.54 -40.63
CA PHE A 19 -16.61 18.06 -40.53
C PHE A 19 -16.62 16.72 -39.80
N LEU A 20 -16.59 15.66 -40.61
CA LEU A 20 -16.19 14.33 -40.18
C LEU A 20 -14.71 14.37 -39.77
N LEU A 21 -14.43 14.67 -38.49
CA LEU A 21 -13.17 14.31 -37.86
C LEU A 21 -13.36 12.94 -37.25
N THR A 22 -12.98 11.90 -37.97
CA THR A 22 -12.70 10.58 -37.41
C THR A 22 -11.43 10.67 -36.58
N GLY A 23 -11.58 11.14 -35.34
CA GLY A 23 -10.56 10.99 -34.31
C GLY A 23 -10.52 9.53 -33.87
N LEU A 24 -9.50 8.82 -34.34
CA LEU A 24 -9.09 7.55 -33.77
C LEU A 24 -8.67 7.79 -32.32
N PHE A 25 -9.61 7.69 -31.37
CA PHE A 25 -9.28 7.43 -29.98
C PHE A 25 -8.81 5.98 -29.92
N ALA A 26 -7.50 5.77 -30.04
CA ALA A 26 -6.88 4.57 -29.51
C ALA A 26 -7.07 4.65 -27.99
N GLY A 27 -8.20 4.15 -27.49
CA GLY A 27 -8.40 3.87 -26.09
C GLY A 27 -7.38 2.81 -25.73
N CYS A 28 -6.41 3.15 -24.86
CA CYS A 28 -5.75 2.14 -24.06
C CYS A 28 -6.85 1.43 -23.28
N SER A 29 -7.26 0.28 -23.75
CA SER A 29 -7.98 -0.67 -22.95
C SER A 29 -6.93 -1.24 -21.99
N GLU A 30 -6.86 -0.67 -20.80
CA GLU A 30 -6.28 -1.39 -19.66
C GLU A 30 -7.18 -2.60 -19.45
N ASN A 31 -6.75 -3.75 -20.00
CA ASN A 31 -7.30 -5.01 -19.63
C ASN A 31 -6.83 -5.27 -18.19
N GLU A 32 -7.57 -4.78 -17.21
CA GLU A 32 -7.51 -5.33 -15.86
C GLU A 32 -7.91 -6.81 -15.99
N GLU A 33 -6.92 -7.68 -16.04
CA GLU A 33 -7.13 -9.11 -15.86
C GLU A 33 -7.61 -9.31 -14.42
N VAL A 34 -8.93 -9.25 -14.23
CA VAL A 34 -9.57 -9.59 -12.96
C VAL A 34 -9.48 -11.09 -12.79
N TYR A 35 -8.43 -11.56 -12.12
CA TYR A 35 -8.32 -12.95 -11.74
C TYR A 35 -9.45 -13.31 -10.76
N PRO A 36 -10.17 -14.43 -10.96
CA PRO A 36 -11.15 -14.90 -10.01
C PRO A 36 -10.49 -15.14 -8.65
N LYS A 37 -11.16 -14.71 -7.58
CA LYS A 37 -10.71 -14.90 -6.20
C LYS A 37 -10.31 -16.37 -5.97
N GLY A 38 -9.05 -16.62 -5.62
CA GLY A 38 -8.55 -17.96 -5.27
C GLY A 38 -7.94 -18.77 -6.42
N GLN A 39 -7.79 -18.25 -7.65
CA GLN A 39 -7.05 -18.95 -8.69
C GLN A 39 -5.59 -18.50 -8.71
N ARG A 40 -4.68 -19.47 -8.58
CA ARG A 40 -3.25 -19.25 -8.76
C ARG A 40 -2.98 -18.86 -10.23
N PRO A 41 -2.26 -17.79 -10.52
CA PRO A 41 -1.82 -17.50 -11.89
C PRO A 41 -1.07 -18.70 -12.46
N SER A 42 -1.41 -19.12 -13.68
CA SER A 42 -0.75 -20.23 -14.36
C SER A 42 0.75 -19.90 -14.54
N GLY A 43 1.64 -20.72 -13.96
CA GLY A 43 3.07 -20.53 -14.00
C GLY A 43 3.76 -20.20 -12.67
N ILE A 44 3.02 -20.07 -11.56
CA ILE A 44 3.63 -19.95 -10.23
C ILE A 44 3.89 -21.36 -9.69
N GLU A 45 5.13 -21.82 -9.81
CA GLU A 45 5.55 -23.13 -9.30
C GLU A 45 5.72 -23.16 -7.77
N SER A 46 5.92 -21.99 -7.14
CA SER A 46 6.11 -21.84 -5.69
C SER A 46 5.26 -20.72 -5.11
N VAL A 47 4.83 -20.88 -3.86
CA VAL A 47 4.14 -19.83 -3.10
C VAL A 47 5.08 -18.67 -2.86
N ARG A 48 4.65 -17.44 -3.21
CA ARG A 48 5.43 -16.21 -2.97
C ARG A 48 5.16 -15.69 -1.57
N LYS A 49 6.22 -15.47 -0.81
CA LYS A 49 6.15 -14.96 0.56
C LYS A 49 6.13 -13.43 0.58
N VAL A 50 5.15 -12.87 1.27
CA VAL A 50 4.99 -11.42 1.46
C VAL A 50 5.11 -11.09 2.95
N ALA A 51 6.15 -10.36 3.33
CA ALA A 51 6.30 -9.87 4.70
C ALA A 51 5.75 -8.45 4.83
N CYS A 52 4.77 -8.26 5.71
CA CYS A 52 4.28 -6.94 6.08
C CYS A 52 4.98 -6.50 7.37
N ILE A 53 5.99 -5.63 7.26
CA ILE A 53 6.73 -5.06 8.39
C ILE A 53 6.21 -3.67 8.72
N GLY A 54 6.16 -3.30 10.00
CA GLY A 54 5.66 -1.99 10.38
C GLY A 54 5.35 -1.86 11.86
N ASN A 55 4.66 -0.78 12.17
CA ASN A 55 4.24 -0.43 13.52
C ASN A 55 2.81 -0.91 13.85
N SER A 56 2.11 -0.16 14.72
CA SER A 56 0.75 -0.46 15.16
C SER A 56 -0.27 -0.60 14.02
N ILE A 57 -0.08 0.10 12.90
CA ILE A 57 -0.98 0.00 11.74
C ILE A 57 -0.85 -1.38 11.10
N THR A 58 0.38 -1.87 10.92
CA THR A 58 0.63 -3.21 10.40
C THR A 58 0.23 -4.28 11.39
N TYR A 59 0.56 -4.09 12.68
CA TYR A 59 0.12 -4.99 13.75
C TYR A 59 -1.41 -5.18 13.76
N GLY A 60 -2.18 -4.14 13.43
CA GLY A 60 -3.64 -4.15 13.53
C GLY A 60 -4.13 -3.66 14.90
N ALA A 61 -3.38 -2.77 15.57
CA ALA A 61 -3.77 -2.18 16.85
C ALA A 61 -4.87 -1.13 16.68
N ARG A 62 -6.04 -1.54 16.21
CA ARG A 62 -7.23 -0.68 16.17
C ARG A 62 -8.26 -1.21 17.15
N GLN A 63 -8.77 -0.33 17.99
CA GLN A 63 -9.86 -0.62 18.93
C GLN A 63 -11.19 -1.00 18.26
N PHE A 64 -11.26 -0.92 16.93
CA PHE A 64 -12.45 -1.24 16.13
C PHE A 64 -12.32 -2.59 15.39
N LEU A 65 -11.21 -3.31 15.54
CA LEU A 65 -11.10 -4.67 14.98
C LEU A 65 -11.70 -5.66 15.98
N ASN A 66 -12.66 -6.45 15.52
CA ASN A 66 -13.22 -7.54 16.31
C ASN A 66 -12.26 -8.73 16.33
N ASP A 67 -11.56 -8.95 15.23
CA ASP A 67 -10.59 -10.03 15.08
C ASP A 67 -9.38 -9.51 14.29
N ARG A 68 -8.32 -9.16 15.04
CA ARG A 68 -7.07 -8.64 14.47
C ARG A 68 -6.48 -9.58 13.41
N GLU A 69 -6.56 -10.88 13.62
CA GLU A 69 -5.94 -11.88 12.75
C GLU A 69 -6.67 -11.99 11.40
N LYS A 70 -7.89 -11.52 11.31
CA LYS A 70 -8.69 -11.53 10.08
C LYS A 70 -8.87 -10.14 9.47
N GLU A 71 -8.82 -9.09 10.28
CA GLU A 71 -9.24 -7.75 9.88
C GLU A 71 -8.07 -6.77 9.71
N CYS A 72 -6.85 -7.10 10.17
CA CYS A 72 -5.68 -6.27 9.88
C CYS A 72 -5.33 -6.33 8.38
N TYR A 73 -4.73 -5.26 7.84
CA TYR A 73 -4.47 -5.20 6.40
C TYR A 73 -3.61 -6.37 5.86
N PRO A 74 -2.62 -6.92 6.60
CA PRO A 74 -1.89 -8.09 6.11
C PRO A 74 -2.78 -9.31 5.91
N ALA A 75 -3.74 -9.55 6.80
CA ALA A 75 -4.68 -10.65 6.66
C ALA A 75 -5.63 -10.43 5.48
N LEU A 76 -6.15 -9.21 5.32
CA LEU A 76 -6.99 -8.85 4.18
C LEU A 76 -6.22 -8.98 2.86
N LEU A 77 -4.96 -8.56 2.83
CA LEU A 77 -4.08 -8.71 1.68
C LEU A 77 -3.89 -10.19 1.31
N GLY A 78 -3.63 -11.05 2.29
CA GLY A 78 -3.51 -12.49 2.08
C GLY A 78 -4.78 -13.09 1.46
N ASN A 79 -5.94 -12.71 1.98
CA ASN A 79 -7.23 -13.15 1.44
C ASN A 79 -7.47 -12.66 0.00
N MET A 80 -6.98 -11.47 -0.35
CA MET A 80 -7.13 -10.90 -1.69
C MET A 80 -6.18 -11.55 -2.71
N LEU A 81 -4.95 -11.85 -2.30
CA LEU A 81 -3.94 -12.45 -3.16
C LEU A 81 -4.17 -13.96 -3.41
N GLY A 82 -4.79 -14.66 -2.45
CA GLY A 82 -5.15 -16.07 -2.58
C GLY A 82 -3.96 -17.04 -2.48
N GLU A 83 -4.17 -18.29 -2.96
CA GLU A 83 -3.29 -19.44 -2.73
C GLU A 83 -1.84 -19.29 -3.27
N GLY A 84 -1.60 -18.40 -4.21
CA GLY A 84 -0.26 -18.14 -4.77
C GLY A 84 0.66 -17.35 -3.82
N PHE A 85 0.14 -16.88 -2.67
CA PHE A 85 0.88 -16.01 -1.77
C PHE A 85 0.70 -16.42 -0.31
N GLU A 86 1.80 -16.37 0.44
CA GLU A 86 1.83 -16.49 1.89
C GLU A 86 2.13 -15.11 2.47
N VAL A 87 1.12 -14.45 3.07
CA VAL A 87 1.26 -13.12 3.65
C VAL A 87 1.40 -13.20 5.16
N ALA A 88 2.51 -12.70 5.70
CA ALA A 88 2.80 -12.72 7.13
C ALA A 88 2.87 -11.31 7.72
N ASN A 89 2.31 -11.15 8.94
CA ASN A 89 2.27 -9.91 9.67
C ASN A 89 3.41 -9.84 10.69
N PHE A 90 4.38 -8.96 10.44
CA PHE A 90 5.50 -8.65 11.32
C PHE A 90 5.38 -7.20 11.88
N GLY A 91 4.18 -6.74 12.13
CA GLY A 91 3.93 -5.45 12.77
C GLY A 91 4.24 -5.47 14.26
N CYS A 92 4.90 -4.42 14.77
CA CYS A 92 5.15 -4.22 16.18
C CYS A 92 4.73 -2.82 16.62
N SER A 93 3.75 -2.73 17.52
CA SER A 93 3.16 -1.46 17.94
C SER A 93 4.16 -0.55 18.63
N GLY A 94 4.10 0.75 18.31
CA GLY A 94 4.95 1.77 18.94
C GLY A 94 6.32 1.95 18.30
N THR A 95 6.74 1.09 17.38
CA THR A 95 8.10 1.07 16.84
C THR A 95 8.38 2.17 15.83
N THR A 96 9.65 2.57 15.78
CA THR A 96 10.23 3.55 14.85
C THR A 96 11.09 2.86 13.81
N LEU A 97 11.24 3.50 12.64
CA LEU A 97 12.27 3.17 11.66
C LEU A 97 13.64 3.63 12.15
N LEU A 98 13.69 4.84 12.74
CA LEU A 98 14.90 5.41 13.33
C LEU A 98 15.54 4.44 14.32
N LYS A 99 16.80 4.10 14.10
CA LYS A 99 17.61 3.24 14.98
C LYS A 99 17.81 3.84 16.36
N ASN A 100 17.92 5.18 16.41
CA ASN A 100 18.07 5.95 17.62
C ASN A 100 16.75 6.53 18.13
N GLY A 101 15.61 6.13 17.55
CA GLY A 101 14.30 6.48 18.06
C GLY A 101 13.97 5.79 19.39
N ASN A 102 12.88 6.21 20.02
CA ASN A 102 12.49 5.71 21.36
C ASN A 102 12.13 4.21 21.39
N SER A 103 11.85 3.57 20.26
CA SER A 103 11.51 2.15 20.17
C SER A 103 11.86 1.58 18.79
N PRO A 104 13.14 1.33 18.49
CA PRO A 104 13.58 0.91 17.18
C PRO A 104 12.98 -0.44 16.76
N TYR A 105 12.39 -0.52 15.56
CA TYR A 105 11.89 -1.78 15.00
C TYR A 105 13.00 -2.82 14.85
N TRP A 106 14.20 -2.39 14.61
CA TRP A 106 15.43 -3.19 14.47
C TRP A 106 15.70 -4.13 15.66
N ASN A 107 15.26 -3.75 16.85
CA ASN A 107 15.50 -4.48 18.10
C ASN A 107 14.35 -5.43 18.44
N THR A 108 13.38 -5.61 17.54
CA THR A 108 12.21 -6.45 17.79
C THR A 108 12.40 -7.88 17.29
N LYS A 109 11.68 -8.80 17.90
CA LYS A 109 11.58 -10.19 17.41
C LYS A 109 10.88 -10.23 16.05
N GLU A 110 9.96 -9.31 15.80
CA GLU A 110 9.24 -9.18 14.53
C GLU A 110 10.20 -8.90 13.36
N TYR A 111 11.21 -8.05 13.56
CA TYR A 111 12.26 -7.82 12.56
C TYR A 111 13.09 -9.08 12.28
N THR A 112 13.49 -9.78 13.35
CA THR A 112 14.25 -11.05 13.22
C THR A 112 13.41 -12.11 12.51
N ASN A 113 12.15 -12.25 12.89
CA ASN A 113 11.23 -13.21 12.28
C ASN A 113 10.92 -12.87 10.81
N ALA A 114 10.77 -11.57 10.47
CA ALA A 114 10.57 -11.13 9.10
C ALA A 114 11.74 -11.52 8.18
N LYS A 115 12.98 -11.44 8.68
CA LYS A 115 14.16 -11.89 7.95
C LYS A 115 14.22 -13.42 7.83
N ALA A 116 13.93 -14.13 8.92
CA ALA A 116 13.91 -15.59 8.91
C ALA A 116 12.79 -16.17 8.03
N PHE A 117 11.74 -15.41 7.78
CA PHE A 117 10.66 -15.79 6.86
C PHE A 117 11.13 -15.88 5.39
N LEU A 118 12.25 -15.25 5.04
CA LEU A 118 12.81 -15.18 3.67
C LEU A 118 11.77 -14.72 2.65
N PRO A 119 11.26 -13.47 2.76
CA PRO A 119 10.19 -12.98 1.91
C PRO A 119 10.68 -12.65 0.50
N ASN A 120 9.86 -12.96 -0.51
CA ASN A 120 10.08 -12.50 -1.89
C ASN A 120 9.65 -11.03 -2.07
N ILE A 121 8.69 -10.59 -1.25
CA ILE A 121 8.13 -9.23 -1.28
C ILE A 121 8.07 -8.69 0.16
N VAL A 122 8.51 -7.46 0.36
CA VAL A 122 8.39 -6.80 1.65
C VAL A 122 7.60 -5.50 1.51
N ILE A 123 6.57 -5.35 2.34
CA ILE A 123 5.79 -4.12 2.48
C ILE A 123 6.23 -3.43 3.78
N VAL A 124 6.77 -2.22 3.67
CA VAL A 124 7.25 -1.43 4.81
C VAL A 124 6.24 -0.35 5.18
N LYS A 125 5.76 -0.34 6.43
CA LYS A 125 4.83 0.66 6.97
C LYS A 125 5.35 1.17 8.33
N LEU A 126 6.49 1.85 8.31
CA LEU A 126 7.12 2.57 9.43
C LEU A 126 7.07 4.09 9.17
N GLY A 127 7.55 4.91 10.09
CA GLY A 127 7.67 6.36 9.95
C GLY A 127 6.66 7.16 10.77
N SER A 128 5.45 6.66 11.06
CA SER A 128 4.45 7.42 11.81
C SER A 128 4.81 7.64 13.30
N ASN A 129 5.62 6.79 13.90
CA ASN A 129 6.17 7.04 15.25
C ASN A 129 7.42 7.90 15.20
N ASP A 130 8.14 7.84 14.11
CA ASP A 130 9.32 8.65 13.81
C ASP A 130 8.97 10.14 13.72
N SER A 131 7.83 10.46 13.12
CA SER A 131 7.34 11.84 12.96
C SER A 131 6.91 12.53 14.27
N LYS A 132 6.85 11.80 15.39
CA LYS A 132 6.60 12.42 16.70
C LYS A 132 7.74 13.36 17.06
N SER A 133 7.42 14.51 17.67
CA SER A 133 8.37 15.59 17.91
C SER A 133 9.64 15.12 18.61
N GLY A 134 9.56 14.26 19.63
CA GLY A 134 10.73 13.77 20.37
C GLY A 134 11.68 12.93 19.50
N ASN A 135 11.19 12.11 18.61
CA ASN A 135 12.02 11.32 17.70
C ASN A 135 12.56 12.19 16.55
N TRP A 136 11.65 12.95 15.91
CA TRP A 136 11.99 13.70 14.71
C TRP A 136 12.97 14.85 14.98
N SER A 137 12.77 15.60 16.06
CA SER A 137 13.66 16.71 16.41
C SER A 137 15.09 16.27 16.77
N SER A 138 15.23 15.05 17.29
CA SER A 138 16.53 14.53 17.73
C SER A 138 17.24 13.71 16.64
N HIS A 139 16.49 12.96 15.83
CA HIS A 139 17.05 11.94 14.93
C HIS A 139 16.50 11.99 13.51
N GLY A 140 15.66 12.97 13.16
CA GLY A 140 15.03 13.05 11.83
C GLY A 140 16.00 13.08 10.66
N SER A 141 17.20 13.63 10.86
CA SER A 141 18.27 13.66 9.85
C SER A 141 18.84 12.27 9.52
N GLU A 142 18.60 11.27 10.39
CA GLU A 142 19.07 9.89 10.20
C GLU A 142 18.06 9.05 9.41
N PHE A 143 16.84 9.55 9.17
CA PHE A 143 15.71 8.75 8.66
C PHE A 143 16.01 8.14 7.28
N GLU A 144 16.61 8.89 6.37
CA GLU A 144 16.93 8.41 5.02
C GLU A 144 18.00 7.32 5.04
N SER A 145 19.05 7.49 5.87
CA SER A 145 20.09 6.48 6.01
C SER A 145 19.55 5.20 6.65
N ASP A 146 18.72 5.32 7.69
CA ASP A 146 18.13 4.17 8.35
C ASP A 146 17.13 3.43 7.44
N LEU A 147 16.35 4.16 6.62
CA LEU A 147 15.50 3.55 5.61
C LEU A 147 16.31 2.79 4.55
N THR A 148 17.41 3.38 4.10
CA THR A 148 18.30 2.74 3.15
C THR A 148 18.89 1.46 3.73
N ASP A 149 19.37 1.49 4.97
CA ASP A 149 19.90 0.31 5.65
C ASP A 149 18.84 -0.78 5.82
N LEU A 150 17.60 -0.42 6.14
CA LEU A 150 16.50 -1.37 6.23
C LEU A 150 16.26 -2.07 4.88
N VAL A 151 16.18 -1.30 3.81
CA VAL A 151 15.98 -1.85 2.46
C VAL A 151 17.14 -2.76 2.08
N LEU A 152 18.39 -2.34 2.31
CA LEU A 152 19.57 -3.16 2.00
C LEU A 152 19.60 -4.45 2.81
N SER A 153 19.26 -4.40 4.10
CA SER A 153 19.24 -5.58 4.98
C SER A 153 18.21 -6.62 4.56
N LEU A 154 17.09 -6.18 3.97
CA LEU A 154 16.03 -7.07 3.47
C LEU A 154 16.35 -7.60 2.05
N ARG A 155 16.94 -6.77 1.19
CA ARG A 155 17.36 -7.17 -0.15
C ARG A 155 18.53 -8.15 -0.16
N SER A 156 19.34 -8.19 0.90
CA SER A 156 20.46 -9.13 1.04
C SER A 156 20.03 -10.55 1.42
N LEU A 157 18.74 -10.78 1.68
CA LEU A 157 18.22 -12.10 2.00
C LEU A 157 18.21 -12.98 0.73
N SER A 158 18.69 -14.21 0.84
CA SER A 158 18.59 -15.20 -0.24
C SER A 158 17.17 -15.77 -0.25
N THR A 159 16.42 -15.53 -1.32
CA THR A 159 15.03 -15.99 -1.49
C THR A 159 14.88 -16.82 -2.74
#